data_223ed5dc6d9b865de5454f5ad8c644ce
#
_entry.id   223ed5dc6d9b865de5454f5ad8c644ce
#
_cell.length_a   1.000
_cell.length_b   1.000
_cell.length_c   1.000
_cell.angle_alpha   90.00
_cell.angle_beta   90.00
_cell.angle_gamma   90.00
#
_symmetry.space_group_name_H-M   'P 1'
#
loop_
_entity.id
_entity.type
_entity.pdbx_description
1 polymer ?
#
loop_
_entity_poly.entity_id
_entity_poly.type
_entity_poly.pdbx_seq_one_letter_code
_entity_poly.pdbx_strand_id
1 'polypeptide(L)'
;MYGSKYADRLPIGTAEVLEKFEYETIRKFYKDWYRPDLMAVIAVGDIDPVVIEKKIKSLFSGIKNPKNSRAREVFKVPNHDETFISVQSDKELPYSQVQLMYKDPKPVEDATTREGYKKMIINQLFAGMLNSRLDEMRNSPNPPFNYGGGNYGSTGARSKNAFSLYAGVAETNQLKGLEALLTESQRIKIHGFTTGELERVKKNMLAGIEKAYNERDKSQSGSFADEMARNFLDKEPAPGIIWEFEQQKAMMPEITVQDVNKLINSYISDKNRVVIMMGPEKEGLKKVEEKEITDLLTAMDKASPEPYEEEAIASSLLENLPIPGKLINTEYNEDGGFKVLTLENGMQVTYKITDFKNDEIVMRGYSYGGTSNYTDEEYLKTNLGNSIISSSGVGNFSNVDLRKVLAGKVANVRPFIDESSEGFNGGST
;
A
#
# COMPACT_ATOMS: atom_id res chain seq x y z
N MET A 1 10.39 5.37 19.40
CA MET A 1 9.71 6.38 20.26
C MET A 1 10.52 6.73 21.54
N TYR A 2 11.77 6.34 21.63
CA TYR A 2 12.65 6.59 22.78
C TYR A 2 12.62 8.07 23.23
N GLY A 3 12.62 8.30 24.53
CA GLY A 3 12.50 9.63 25.13
C GLY A 3 11.07 10.20 25.18
N SER A 4 10.08 9.46 24.69
CA SER A 4 8.65 9.82 24.77
C SER A 4 7.91 8.86 25.70
N LYS A 5 6.88 9.34 26.35
CA LYS A 5 5.98 8.47 27.15
C LYS A 5 5.31 7.36 26.32
N TYR A 6 5.26 7.49 25.00
CA TYR A 6 4.77 6.41 24.13
C TYR A 6 5.67 5.19 24.09
N ALA A 7 6.97 5.34 24.36
CA ALA A 7 7.90 4.23 24.45
C ALA A 7 7.65 3.32 25.68
N ASP A 8 7.20 3.93 26.76
CA ASP A 8 7.02 3.23 28.06
C ASP A 8 5.60 2.71 28.25
N ARG A 9 4.69 2.92 27.26
CA ARG A 9 3.27 2.64 27.40
C ARG A 9 2.72 1.90 26.20
N LEU A 10 3.13 0.65 26.05
CA LEU A 10 2.52 -0.23 25.05
C LEU A 10 1.05 -0.48 25.40
N PRO A 11 0.12 -0.37 24.44
CA PRO A 11 -1.32 -0.55 24.70
C PRO A 11 -1.68 -1.90 25.26
N ILE A 12 -0.95 -2.96 24.92
CA ILE A 12 -1.17 -4.31 25.44
C ILE A 12 -0.79 -4.43 26.94
N GLY A 13 0.11 -3.56 27.43
CA GLY A 13 0.67 -3.66 28.78
C GLY A 13 1.80 -4.68 28.90
N THR A 14 2.28 -4.87 30.12
CA THR A 14 3.25 -5.91 30.45
C THR A 14 2.56 -7.02 31.27
N ALA A 15 3.08 -8.24 31.25
CA ALA A 15 2.58 -9.35 32.05
C ALA A 15 2.45 -8.96 33.53
N GLU A 16 3.47 -8.31 34.08
CA GLU A 16 3.46 -7.86 35.47
C GLU A 16 2.30 -6.89 35.78
N VAL A 17 2.00 -5.95 34.88
CA VAL A 17 0.87 -5.02 35.05
C VAL A 17 -0.43 -5.76 34.92
N LEU A 18 -0.55 -6.68 33.95
CA LEU A 18 -1.78 -7.46 33.71
C LEU A 18 -2.12 -8.39 34.90
N GLU A 19 -1.11 -8.93 35.58
CA GLU A 19 -1.29 -9.81 36.72
C GLU A 19 -1.62 -9.06 38.02
N LYS A 20 -1.17 -7.81 38.14
CA LYS A 20 -1.17 -7.09 39.45
C LYS A 20 -2.03 -5.82 39.48
N PHE A 21 -2.62 -5.38 38.35
CA PHE A 21 -3.40 -4.15 38.36
C PHE A 21 -4.67 -4.28 39.21
N GLU A 22 -5.02 -3.20 39.89
CA GLU A 22 -6.26 -3.14 40.67
C GLU A 22 -7.44 -2.82 39.77
N TYR A 23 -8.60 -3.45 40.00
CA TYR A 23 -9.84 -3.25 39.22
C TYR A 23 -10.26 -1.77 39.16
N GLU A 24 -9.97 -1.00 40.21
CA GLU A 24 -10.27 0.44 40.24
C GLU A 24 -9.46 1.24 39.22
N THR A 25 -8.26 0.81 38.90
CA THR A 25 -7.41 1.41 37.85
C THR A 25 -8.09 1.33 36.50
N ILE A 26 -8.62 0.17 36.12
CA ILE A 26 -9.31 -0.03 34.84
C ILE A 26 -10.66 0.73 34.80
N ARG A 27 -11.41 0.73 35.91
CA ARG A 27 -12.65 1.49 36.02
C ARG A 27 -12.41 3.00 35.89
N LYS A 28 -11.35 3.50 36.50
CA LYS A 28 -10.92 4.89 36.37
C LYS A 28 -10.51 5.23 34.94
N PHE A 29 -9.73 4.36 34.29
CA PHE A 29 -9.35 4.51 32.91
C PHE A 29 -10.59 4.63 32.00
N TYR A 30 -11.56 3.72 32.16
CA TYR A 30 -12.79 3.76 31.41
C TYR A 30 -13.55 5.08 31.62
N LYS A 31 -13.75 5.52 32.88
CA LYS A 31 -14.42 6.78 33.20
C LYS A 31 -13.70 8.01 32.66
N ASP A 32 -12.37 8.00 32.66
CA ASP A 32 -11.55 9.14 32.20
C ASP A 32 -11.57 9.30 30.67
N TRP A 33 -11.66 8.18 29.91
CA TRP A 33 -11.40 8.19 28.48
C TRP A 33 -12.58 7.80 27.60
N TYR A 34 -13.55 7.00 28.08
CA TYR A 34 -14.77 6.65 27.36
C TYR A 34 -15.85 7.67 27.68
N ARG A 35 -15.78 8.83 27.06
CA ARG A 35 -16.65 9.97 27.31
C ARG A 35 -17.05 10.68 26.01
N PRO A 36 -18.25 11.32 25.95
CA PRO A 36 -18.82 11.85 24.71
C PRO A 36 -17.94 12.84 23.94
N ASP A 37 -17.17 13.70 24.61
CA ASP A 37 -16.28 14.67 23.96
C ASP A 37 -15.07 14.05 23.25
N LEU A 38 -14.81 12.76 23.47
CA LEU A 38 -13.76 12.00 22.79
C LEU A 38 -14.30 10.93 21.84
N MET A 39 -15.63 10.89 21.60
CA MET A 39 -16.30 9.85 20.83
C MET A 39 -17.06 10.46 19.65
N ALA A 40 -17.18 9.69 18.58
CA ALA A 40 -18.09 9.97 17.48
C ALA A 40 -18.97 8.75 17.22
N VAL A 41 -20.18 9.00 16.76
CA VAL A 41 -21.06 7.97 16.22
C VAL A 41 -21.19 8.20 14.73
N ILE A 42 -20.79 7.24 13.94
CA ILE A 42 -20.80 7.28 12.48
C ILE A 42 -21.77 6.22 11.99
N ALA A 43 -22.72 6.61 11.16
CA ALA A 43 -23.68 5.72 10.54
C ALA A 43 -23.73 5.99 9.03
N VAL A 44 -23.39 4.97 8.24
CA VAL A 44 -23.40 5.03 6.78
C VAL A 44 -24.12 3.80 6.23
N GLY A 45 -25.01 4.00 5.27
CA GLY A 45 -25.77 2.93 4.66
C GLY A 45 -27.03 3.43 3.95
N ASP A 46 -27.87 2.52 3.50
CA ASP A 46 -29.21 2.83 3.02
C ASP A 46 -30.15 3.14 4.18
N ILE A 47 -30.05 4.34 4.69
CA ILE A 47 -30.73 4.82 5.90
C ILE A 47 -31.35 6.20 5.67
N ASP A 48 -32.45 6.49 6.39
CA ASP A 48 -32.96 7.85 6.50
C ASP A 48 -32.13 8.64 7.55
N PRO A 49 -31.36 9.64 7.12
CA PRO A 49 -30.49 10.42 8.03
C PRO A 49 -31.26 11.08 9.18
N VAL A 50 -32.47 11.56 8.93
CA VAL A 50 -33.32 12.24 9.96
C VAL A 50 -33.74 11.25 11.04
N VAL A 51 -34.16 10.06 10.63
CA VAL A 51 -34.55 8.99 11.56
C VAL A 51 -33.36 8.52 12.39
N ILE A 52 -32.23 8.31 11.76
CA ILE A 52 -31.01 7.84 12.45
C ILE A 52 -30.46 8.92 13.38
N GLU A 53 -30.39 10.19 12.94
CA GLU A 53 -29.98 11.31 13.80
C GLU A 53 -30.84 11.39 15.05
N LYS A 54 -32.19 11.26 14.91
CA LYS A 54 -33.10 11.25 16.04
C LYS A 54 -32.82 10.09 17.00
N LYS A 55 -32.56 8.89 16.47
CA LYS A 55 -32.20 7.73 17.29
C LYS A 55 -30.88 7.93 18.03
N ILE A 56 -29.83 8.43 17.33
CA ILE A 56 -28.52 8.74 17.93
C ILE A 56 -28.72 9.75 19.08
N LYS A 57 -29.42 10.85 18.84
CA LYS A 57 -29.71 11.85 19.88
C LYS A 57 -30.46 11.24 21.06
N SER A 58 -31.49 10.43 20.80
CA SER A 58 -32.26 9.77 21.85
C SER A 58 -31.42 8.84 22.73
N LEU A 59 -30.50 8.10 22.12
CA LEU A 59 -29.70 7.10 22.84
C LEU A 59 -28.51 7.72 23.59
N PHE A 60 -27.86 8.73 23.01
CA PHE A 60 -26.59 9.22 23.50
C PHE A 60 -26.67 10.57 24.25
N SER A 61 -27.73 11.40 24.07
CA SER A 61 -27.82 12.71 24.73
C SER A 61 -27.89 12.64 26.26
N GLY A 62 -28.27 11.49 26.81
CA GLY A 62 -28.29 11.27 28.27
C GLY A 62 -26.91 11.06 28.88
N ILE A 63 -25.90 10.73 28.07
CA ILE A 63 -24.54 10.47 28.52
C ILE A 63 -23.83 11.82 28.66
N LYS A 64 -23.34 12.13 29.86
CA LYS A 64 -22.72 13.40 30.17
C LYS A 64 -21.21 13.24 30.38
N ASN A 65 -20.46 14.24 29.97
CA ASN A 65 -19.04 14.33 30.31
C ASN A 65 -18.85 14.51 31.82
N PRO A 66 -17.79 13.94 32.40
CA PRO A 66 -17.39 14.22 33.77
C PRO A 66 -17.13 15.72 33.96
N LYS A 67 -17.53 16.29 35.12
CA LYS A 67 -17.35 17.73 35.39
C LYS A 67 -15.90 18.19 35.31
N ASN A 68 -14.94 17.34 35.69
CA ASN A 68 -13.48 17.60 35.65
C ASN A 68 -12.83 16.61 34.71
N SER A 69 -13.16 16.69 33.42
CA SER A 69 -12.62 15.80 32.40
C SER A 69 -11.11 15.94 32.30
N ARG A 70 -10.42 14.80 32.34
CA ARG A 70 -8.97 14.74 32.17
C ARG A 70 -8.57 15.19 30.75
N ALA A 71 -7.60 16.08 30.64
CA ALA A 71 -7.07 16.52 29.36
C ALA A 71 -6.38 15.36 28.61
N ARG A 72 -6.63 15.27 27.30
CA ARG A 72 -5.91 14.34 26.42
C ARG A 72 -4.60 14.97 25.99
N GLU A 73 -3.54 14.61 26.68
CA GLU A 73 -2.18 15.07 26.36
C GLU A 73 -1.64 14.37 25.12
N VAL A 74 -1.00 15.12 24.26
CA VAL A 74 -0.20 14.59 23.14
C VAL A 74 1.27 14.69 23.52
N PHE A 75 1.94 13.55 23.66
CA PHE A 75 3.34 13.52 23.99
C PHE A 75 4.21 13.68 22.75
N LYS A 76 5.26 14.50 22.86
CA LYS A 76 6.21 14.69 21.78
C LYS A 76 7.15 13.48 21.69
N VAL A 77 7.51 13.09 20.48
CA VAL A 77 8.63 12.19 20.21
C VAL A 77 9.84 13.05 19.90
N PRO A 78 10.90 13.02 20.71
CA PRO A 78 12.04 13.92 20.54
C PRO A 78 12.85 13.58 19.28
N ASN A 79 13.55 14.59 18.78
CA ASN A 79 14.61 14.40 17.79
C ASN A 79 15.86 13.86 18.48
N HIS A 80 16.78 13.29 17.70
CA HIS A 80 18.09 12.80 18.16
C HIS A 80 19.14 12.95 17.07
N ASP A 81 20.39 13.08 17.46
CA ASP A 81 21.52 13.24 16.54
C ASP A 81 22.13 11.87 16.16
N GLU A 82 22.19 10.93 17.11
CA GLU A 82 22.70 9.59 16.88
C GLU A 82 21.69 8.68 16.17
N THR A 83 22.17 7.68 15.45
CA THR A 83 21.29 6.63 14.89
C THR A 83 20.89 5.64 15.98
N PHE A 84 19.60 5.42 16.15
CA PHE A 84 19.11 4.37 17.04
C PHE A 84 19.07 3.03 16.31
N ILE A 85 19.63 2.01 16.92
CA ILE A 85 19.70 0.64 16.41
C ILE A 85 18.97 -0.28 17.37
N SER A 86 18.13 -1.16 16.85
CA SER A 86 17.46 -2.20 17.62
C SER A 86 17.51 -3.51 16.85
N VAL A 87 18.10 -4.55 17.46
CA VAL A 87 18.15 -5.90 16.91
C VAL A 87 17.39 -6.83 17.83
N GLN A 88 16.27 -7.34 17.37
CA GLN A 88 15.36 -8.19 18.13
C GLN A 88 15.28 -9.58 17.51
N SER A 89 15.25 -10.60 18.36
CA SER A 89 15.00 -11.98 17.93
C SER A 89 14.01 -12.65 18.87
N ASP A 90 13.16 -13.46 18.32
CA ASP A 90 12.18 -14.22 19.09
C ASP A 90 11.91 -15.58 18.40
N LYS A 91 11.64 -16.63 19.20
CA LYS A 91 11.38 -17.99 18.70
C LYS A 91 10.08 -18.10 17.92
N GLU A 92 9.14 -17.21 18.18
CA GLU A 92 7.82 -17.20 17.53
C GLU A 92 7.81 -16.36 16.25
N LEU A 93 8.87 -15.59 15.96
CA LEU A 93 8.96 -14.83 14.71
C LEU A 93 9.20 -15.77 13.52
N PRO A 94 8.28 -15.84 12.53
CA PRO A 94 8.39 -16.74 11.40
C PRO A 94 9.23 -16.19 10.23
N TYR A 95 9.64 -14.91 10.29
CA TYR A 95 10.33 -14.21 9.21
C TYR A 95 11.31 -13.17 9.73
N SER A 96 12.25 -12.76 8.89
CA SER A 96 13.16 -11.65 9.17
C SER A 96 12.72 -10.39 8.45
N GLN A 97 12.83 -9.25 9.14
CA GLN A 97 12.48 -7.94 8.62
C GLN A 97 13.51 -6.89 9.00
N VAL A 98 13.73 -5.98 8.10
CA VAL A 98 14.56 -4.78 8.30
C VAL A 98 13.70 -3.54 8.10
N GLN A 99 13.84 -2.57 9.00
CA GLN A 99 13.21 -1.26 8.87
C GLN A 99 14.29 -0.18 9.01
N LEU A 100 14.23 0.80 8.11
CA LEU A 100 15.06 2.01 8.13
C LEU A 100 14.11 3.20 8.18
N MET A 101 14.20 4.01 9.22
CA MET A 101 13.30 5.14 9.42
C MET A 101 14.09 6.42 9.62
N TYR A 102 13.59 7.51 9.05
CA TYR A 102 14.08 8.87 9.27
C TYR A 102 12.92 9.70 9.83
N LYS A 103 12.95 9.97 11.13
CA LYS A 103 11.89 10.77 11.77
C LYS A 103 11.98 12.22 11.27
N ASP A 104 10.85 12.78 10.84
CA ASP A 104 10.80 14.17 10.43
C ASP A 104 11.12 15.07 11.63
N PRO A 105 12.12 15.97 11.51
CA PRO A 105 12.44 16.90 12.59
C PRO A 105 11.32 17.92 12.85
N LYS A 106 10.45 18.16 11.87
CA LYS A 106 9.36 19.14 11.93
C LYS A 106 8.12 18.57 12.64
N PRO A 107 7.25 19.45 13.15
CA PRO A 107 5.92 19.05 13.59
C PRO A 107 5.10 18.47 12.43
N VAL A 108 4.11 17.63 12.76
CA VAL A 108 3.13 17.17 11.79
C VAL A 108 2.35 18.36 11.25
N GLU A 109 2.31 18.51 9.94
CA GLU A 109 1.63 19.60 9.26
C GLU A 109 0.13 19.34 9.13
N ASP A 110 -0.65 20.44 9.09
CA ASP A 110 -2.07 20.38 8.83
C ASP A 110 -2.33 20.12 7.34
N ALA A 111 -2.98 19.01 7.04
CA ALA A 111 -3.34 18.59 5.69
C ALA A 111 -4.70 19.12 5.22
N THR A 112 -5.41 19.89 6.05
CA THR A 112 -6.78 20.38 5.74
C THR A 112 -6.80 21.56 4.77
N THR A 113 -5.64 22.08 4.38
CA THR A 113 -5.51 23.14 3.37
C THR A 113 -5.25 22.58 1.97
N ARG A 114 -5.51 23.38 0.93
CA ARG A 114 -5.21 23.00 -0.46
C ARG A 114 -3.72 22.73 -0.67
N GLU A 115 -2.85 23.52 -0.03
CA GLU A 115 -1.39 23.32 -0.03
C GLU A 115 -1.00 22.04 0.68
N GLY A 116 -1.61 21.76 1.82
CA GLY A 116 -1.40 20.49 2.55
C GLY A 116 -1.83 19.28 1.72
N TYR A 117 -2.95 19.37 1.01
CA TYR A 117 -3.40 18.33 0.08
C TYR A 117 -2.42 18.14 -1.09
N LYS A 118 -1.94 19.25 -1.71
CA LYS A 118 -0.90 19.17 -2.76
C LYS A 118 0.36 18.48 -2.26
N LYS A 119 0.80 18.81 -1.04
CA LYS A 119 1.95 18.16 -0.41
C LYS A 119 1.72 16.67 -0.18
N MET A 120 0.51 16.28 0.22
CA MET A 120 0.13 14.86 0.36
C MET A 120 0.25 14.13 -0.98
N ILE A 121 -0.22 14.72 -2.09
CA ILE A 121 -0.04 14.17 -3.44
C ILE A 121 1.44 14.01 -3.79
N ILE A 122 2.28 15.03 -3.52
CA ILE A 122 3.72 14.97 -3.79
C ILE A 122 4.38 13.84 -2.98
N ASN A 123 3.98 13.63 -1.73
CA ASN A 123 4.44 12.51 -0.89
C ASN A 123 4.03 11.15 -1.47
N GLN A 124 2.81 11.04 -1.99
CA GLN A 124 2.34 9.81 -2.65
C GLN A 124 3.10 9.54 -3.96
N LEU A 125 3.37 10.58 -4.75
CA LEU A 125 4.21 10.47 -5.96
C LEU A 125 5.63 10.00 -5.61
N PHE A 126 6.25 10.57 -4.58
CA PHE A 126 7.55 10.14 -4.08
C PHE A 126 7.54 8.65 -3.68
N ALA A 127 6.57 8.25 -2.85
CA ALA A 127 6.44 6.87 -2.42
C ALA A 127 6.16 5.92 -3.60
N GLY A 128 5.36 6.34 -4.57
CA GLY A 128 5.06 5.55 -5.78
C GLY A 128 6.30 5.29 -6.63
N MET A 129 7.15 6.31 -6.85
CA MET A 129 8.41 6.14 -7.59
C MET A 129 9.41 5.27 -6.84
N LEU A 130 9.59 5.51 -5.54
CA LEU A 130 10.45 4.68 -4.70
C LEU A 130 10.00 3.21 -4.70
N ASN A 131 8.71 2.96 -4.47
CA ASN A 131 8.18 1.60 -4.45
C ASN A 131 8.31 0.90 -5.80
N SER A 132 8.24 1.62 -6.92
CA SER A 132 8.52 1.06 -8.24
C SER A 132 9.95 0.56 -8.36
N ARG A 133 10.95 1.31 -7.90
CA ARG A 133 12.36 0.88 -7.89
C ARG A 133 12.59 -0.31 -6.95
N LEU A 134 12.01 -0.29 -5.74
CA LEU A 134 12.12 -1.42 -4.81
C LEU A 134 11.48 -2.69 -5.38
N ASP A 135 10.40 -2.55 -6.13
CA ASP A 135 9.76 -3.68 -6.79
C ASP A 135 10.59 -4.21 -7.98
N GLU A 136 11.30 -3.36 -8.72
CA GLU A 136 12.29 -3.80 -9.72
C GLU A 136 13.43 -4.60 -9.07
N MET A 137 13.97 -4.14 -7.94
CA MET A 137 14.99 -4.88 -7.17
C MET A 137 14.48 -6.24 -6.70
N ARG A 138 13.22 -6.32 -6.25
CA ARG A 138 12.58 -7.59 -5.85
C ARG A 138 12.47 -8.57 -7.03
N ASN A 139 12.26 -8.08 -8.23
CA ASN A 139 12.12 -8.91 -9.43
C ASN A 139 13.45 -9.18 -10.14
N SER A 140 14.58 -8.79 -9.57
CA SER A 140 15.92 -9.11 -10.09
C SER A 140 16.28 -10.58 -9.88
N PRO A 141 17.25 -11.15 -10.64
CA PRO A 141 17.65 -12.56 -10.50
C PRO A 141 18.15 -12.96 -9.11
N ASN A 142 18.76 -12.02 -8.36
CA ASN A 142 19.26 -12.23 -7.01
C ASN A 142 18.71 -11.15 -6.07
N PRO A 143 17.42 -11.18 -5.76
CA PRO A 143 16.79 -10.12 -5.01
C PRO A 143 17.39 -10.00 -3.61
N PRO A 144 17.59 -8.77 -3.11
CA PRO A 144 18.09 -8.55 -1.75
C PRO A 144 17.03 -8.81 -0.69
N PHE A 145 15.76 -8.83 -1.07
CA PHE A 145 14.60 -9.03 -0.18
C PHE A 145 13.44 -9.71 -0.94
N ASN A 146 12.54 -10.32 -0.20
CA ASN A 146 11.34 -10.99 -0.74
C ASN A 146 10.21 -9.98 -1.02
N TYR A 147 10.11 -8.95 -0.20
CA TYR A 147 9.24 -7.80 -0.39
C TYR A 147 9.88 -6.57 0.25
N GLY A 148 9.57 -5.40 -0.25
CA GLY A 148 10.06 -4.14 0.30
C GLY A 148 9.15 -2.99 -0.09
N GLY A 149 9.26 -1.91 0.64
CA GLY A 149 8.50 -0.70 0.37
C GLY A 149 8.97 0.49 1.19
N GLY A 150 8.45 1.65 0.85
CA GLY A 150 8.69 2.88 1.57
C GLY A 150 7.50 3.82 1.54
N ASN A 151 7.35 4.60 2.60
CA ASN A 151 6.29 5.58 2.72
C ASN A 151 6.69 6.72 3.66
N TYR A 152 6.02 7.86 3.53
CA TYR A 152 6.07 8.94 4.51
C TYR A 152 4.72 9.00 5.24
N GLY A 153 4.77 9.01 6.58
CA GLY A 153 3.57 9.06 7.38
C GLY A 153 3.83 8.95 8.89
N SER A 154 2.78 8.67 9.63
CA SER A 154 2.85 8.56 11.10
C SER A 154 3.76 7.41 11.55
N THR A 155 4.52 7.65 12.60
CA THR A 155 5.32 6.63 13.30
C THR A 155 4.51 5.78 14.29
N GLY A 156 3.17 5.90 14.28
CA GLY A 156 2.29 5.41 15.32
C GLY A 156 2.05 6.41 16.46
N ALA A 157 2.87 7.44 16.58
CA ALA A 157 2.62 8.60 17.42
C ALA A 157 2.11 9.75 16.55
N ARG A 158 0.89 10.23 16.81
CA ARG A 158 0.26 11.34 16.04
C ARG A 158 1.06 12.63 16.03
N SER A 159 2.06 12.76 16.89
CA SER A 159 2.94 13.93 17.01
C SER A 159 4.20 13.84 16.16
N LYS A 160 4.40 12.76 15.41
CA LYS A 160 5.66 12.52 14.67
C LYS A 160 5.43 11.70 13.40
N ASN A 161 5.83 12.26 12.28
CA ASN A 161 5.96 11.55 11.02
C ASN A 161 7.39 11.03 10.82
N ALA A 162 7.53 10.07 9.93
CA ALA A 162 8.80 9.58 9.43
C ALA A 162 8.70 9.17 7.97
N PHE A 163 9.81 9.27 7.26
CA PHE A 163 10.05 8.52 6.06
C PHE A 163 10.57 7.15 6.46
N SER A 164 9.89 6.11 6.04
CA SER A 164 10.18 4.73 6.46
C SER A 164 10.37 3.85 5.24
N LEU A 165 11.40 3.01 5.30
CA LEU A 165 11.65 1.92 4.36
C LEU A 165 11.61 0.61 5.13
N TYR A 166 11.15 -0.45 4.50
CA TYR A 166 11.13 -1.78 5.09
C TYR A 166 11.42 -2.85 4.04
N ALA A 167 11.98 -3.96 4.47
CA ALA A 167 12.24 -5.14 3.66
C ALA A 167 12.03 -6.41 4.45
N GLY A 168 11.27 -7.36 3.91
CA GLY A 168 11.20 -8.74 4.39
C GLY A 168 12.25 -9.57 3.68
N VAL A 169 13.14 -10.19 4.46
CA VAL A 169 14.35 -10.85 3.97
C VAL A 169 14.42 -12.31 4.38
N ALA A 170 15.24 -13.10 3.69
CA ALA A 170 15.62 -14.41 4.20
C ALA A 170 16.39 -14.27 5.52
N GLU A 171 16.31 -15.28 6.38
CA GLU A 171 16.82 -15.24 7.75
C GLU A 171 18.28 -14.78 7.89
N THR A 172 19.13 -15.10 6.91
CA THR A 172 20.55 -14.74 6.87
C THR A 172 20.83 -13.42 6.13
N ASN A 173 19.84 -12.79 5.52
CA ASN A 173 20.03 -11.68 4.58
C ASN A 173 19.65 -10.31 5.17
N GLN A 174 19.58 -10.16 6.49
CA GLN A 174 19.19 -8.88 7.12
C GLN A 174 20.11 -7.73 6.73
N LEU A 175 21.43 -7.92 6.78
CA LEU A 175 22.40 -6.89 6.37
C LEU A 175 22.31 -6.58 4.87
N LYS A 176 22.12 -7.60 4.01
CA LYS A 176 21.93 -7.41 2.57
C LYS A 176 20.66 -6.60 2.25
N GLY A 177 19.58 -6.86 2.99
CA GLY A 177 18.34 -6.08 2.87
C GLY A 177 18.55 -4.62 3.31
N LEU A 178 19.22 -4.38 4.43
CA LEU A 178 19.55 -3.02 4.88
C LEU A 178 20.44 -2.29 3.87
N GLU A 179 21.48 -2.96 3.36
CA GLU A 179 22.38 -2.42 2.32
C GLU A 179 21.61 -1.97 1.09
N ALA A 180 20.67 -2.79 0.61
CA ALA A 180 19.85 -2.45 -0.55
C ALA A 180 18.97 -1.21 -0.30
N LEU A 181 18.32 -1.11 0.87
CA LEU A 181 17.52 0.06 1.24
C LEU A 181 18.38 1.33 1.37
N LEU A 182 19.57 1.22 1.95
CA LEU A 182 20.52 2.33 2.07
C LEU A 182 21.07 2.76 0.72
N THR A 183 21.44 1.80 -0.14
CA THR A 183 21.93 2.07 -1.50
C THR A 183 20.89 2.85 -2.29
N GLU A 184 19.62 2.43 -2.26
CA GLU A 184 18.57 3.14 -2.98
C GLU A 184 18.30 4.53 -2.37
N SER A 185 18.35 4.64 -1.04
CA SER A 185 18.24 5.94 -0.37
C SER A 185 19.35 6.90 -0.80
N GLN A 186 20.60 6.43 -0.90
CA GLN A 186 21.72 7.25 -1.39
C GLN A 186 21.61 7.57 -2.88
N ARG A 187 21.17 6.60 -3.70
CA ARG A 187 20.95 6.85 -5.14
C ARG A 187 19.93 7.96 -5.35
N ILE A 188 18.80 7.91 -4.64
CA ILE A 188 17.78 8.96 -4.69
C ILE A 188 18.35 10.29 -4.17
N LYS A 189 19.14 10.27 -3.10
CA LYS A 189 19.73 11.47 -2.51
C LYS A 189 20.69 12.19 -3.48
N ILE A 190 21.47 11.43 -4.24
CA ILE A 190 22.48 11.98 -5.16
C ILE A 190 21.87 12.35 -6.51
N HIS A 191 21.05 11.48 -7.08
CA HIS A 191 20.58 11.59 -8.46
C HIS A 191 19.09 11.97 -8.60
N GLY A 192 18.29 11.76 -7.54
CA GLY A 192 16.84 11.98 -7.58
C GLY A 192 16.09 10.92 -8.39
N PHE A 193 14.85 11.26 -8.71
CA PHE A 193 14.00 10.53 -9.63
C PHE A 193 14.02 11.16 -11.02
N THR A 194 13.63 10.38 -12.03
CA THR A 194 13.52 10.83 -13.42
C THR A 194 12.12 11.38 -13.74
N THR A 195 12.02 12.14 -14.82
CA THR A 195 10.71 12.61 -15.32
C THR A 195 9.83 11.43 -15.79
N GLY A 196 10.42 10.39 -16.37
CA GLY A 196 9.69 9.21 -16.84
C GLY A 196 9.03 8.45 -15.67
N GLU A 197 9.72 8.27 -14.55
CA GLU A 197 9.17 7.69 -13.34
C GLU A 197 7.97 8.51 -12.83
N LEU A 198 8.12 9.83 -12.74
CA LEU A 198 7.06 10.72 -12.29
C LEU A 198 5.81 10.61 -13.19
N GLU A 199 5.98 10.65 -14.51
CA GLU A 199 4.86 10.59 -15.44
C GLU A 199 4.11 9.27 -15.38
N ARG A 200 4.79 8.14 -15.13
CA ARG A 200 4.14 6.84 -14.91
C ARG A 200 3.30 6.82 -13.64
N VAL A 201 3.86 7.31 -12.53
CA VAL A 201 3.12 7.34 -11.25
C VAL A 201 1.94 8.31 -11.32
N LYS A 202 2.09 9.47 -11.95
CA LYS A 202 0.97 10.40 -12.21
C LYS A 202 -0.17 9.73 -12.99
N LYS A 203 0.16 9.03 -14.08
CA LYS A 203 -0.85 8.30 -14.87
C LYS A 203 -1.59 7.28 -14.03
N ASN A 204 -0.88 6.51 -13.21
CA ASN A 204 -1.49 5.51 -12.34
C ASN A 204 -2.41 6.15 -11.28
N MET A 205 -1.97 7.25 -10.66
CA MET A 205 -2.78 7.97 -9.67
C MET A 205 -4.02 8.59 -10.30
N LEU A 206 -3.88 9.20 -11.49
CA LEU A 206 -5.03 9.78 -12.21
C LEU A 206 -6.03 8.71 -12.63
N ALA A 207 -5.57 7.57 -13.15
CA ALA A 207 -6.47 6.45 -13.49
C ALA A 207 -7.19 5.89 -12.24
N GLY A 208 -6.49 5.81 -11.11
CA GLY A 208 -7.07 5.37 -9.84
C GLY A 208 -8.15 6.31 -9.31
N ILE A 209 -7.90 7.61 -9.31
CA ILE A 209 -8.87 8.59 -8.81
C ILE A 209 -10.06 8.74 -9.78
N GLU A 210 -9.84 8.62 -11.09
CA GLU A 210 -10.91 8.63 -12.10
C GLU A 210 -11.85 7.44 -11.91
N LYS A 211 -11.28 6.24 -11.71
CA LYS A 211 -12.08 5.05 -11.38
C LYS A 211 -12.90 5.27 -10.10
N ALA A 212 -12.30 5.78 -9.04
CA ALA A 212 -13.00 6.07 -7.80
C ALA A 212 -14.13 7.11 -7.99
N TYR A 213 -13.90 8.13 -8.82
CA TYR A 213 -14.90 9.11 -9.17
C TYR A 213 -16.06 8.51 -9.97
N ASN A 214 -15.78 7.66 -10.96
CA ASN A 214 -16.79 7.00 -11.79
C ASN A 214 -17.66 6.05 -10.94
N GLU A 215 -17.06 5.36 -9.94
CA GLU A 215 -17.71 4.41 -9.05
C GLU A 215 -18.28 5.04 -7.75
N ARG A 216 -18.32 6.36 -7.62
CA ARG A 216 -18.65 7.05 -6.36
C ARG A 216 -20.03 6.71 -5.79
N ASP A 217 -21.00 6.43 -6.63
CA ASP A 217 -22.36 6.02 -6.27
C ASP A 217 -22.51 4.49 -6.06
N LYS A 218 -21.45 3.74 -6.37
CA LYS A 218 -21.37 2.27 -6.19
C LYS A 218 -20.37 1.88 -5.08
N SER A 219 -19.84 2.87 -4.36
CA SER A 219 -18.90 2.63 -3.24
C SER A 219 -19.60 1.99 -2.05
N GLN A 220 -18.88 1.12 -1.36
CA GLN A 220 -19.40 0.44 -0.17
C GLN A 220 -19.50 1.39 1.02
N SER A 221 -20.55 1.24 1.82
CA SER A 221 -20.79 2.04 3.05
C SER A 221 -19.62 1.99 4.04
N GLY A 222 -18.93 0.85 4.13
CA GLY A 222 -17.75 0.68 4.98
C GLY A 222 -16.63 1.67 4.64
N SER A 223 -16.35 1.92 3.36
CA SER A 223 -15.31 2.85 2.93
C SER A 223 -15.57 4.29 3.41
N PHE A 224 -16.82 4.73 3.35
CA PHE A 224 -17.21 6.05 3.87
C PHE A 224 -17.15 6.10 5.40
N ALA A 225 -17.56 5.03 6.08
CA ALA A 225 -17.48 4.96 7.54
C ALA A 225 -16.01 5.04 8.01
N ASP A 226 -15.10 4.34 7.35
CA ASP A 226 -13.66 4.37 7.63
C ASP A 226 -13.05 5.76 7.35
N GLU A 227 -13.45 6.42 6.27
CA GLU A 227 -13.00 7.79 5.96
C GLU A 227 -13.43 8.76 7.08
N MET A 228 -14.70 8.71 7.50
CA MET A 228 -15.19 9.54 8.60
C MET A 228 -14.51 9.22 9.94
N ALA A 229 -14.18 7.95 10.19
CA ALA A 229 -13.42 7.55 11.37
C ALA A 229 -12.00 8.14 11.36
N ARG A 230 -11.28 8.07 10.23
CA ARG A 230 -9.95 8.70 10.09
C ARG A 230 -10.03 10.22 10.20
N ASN A 231 -11.03 10.85 9.61
CA ASN A 231 -11.27 12.29 9.77
C ASN A 231 -11.44 12.66 11.25
N PHE A 232 -12.25 11.93 12.00
CA PHE A 232 -12.46 12.17 13.42
C PHE A 232 -11.20 11.92 14.26
N LEU A 233 -10.54 10.78 14.05
CA LEU A 233 -9.42 10.33 14.88
C LEU A 233 -8.11 11.04 14.55
N ASP A 234 -7.81 11.21 13.27
CA ASP A 234 -6.50 11.64 12.77
C ASP A 234 -6.52 13.01 12.11
N LYS A 235 -7.70 13.61 12.00
CA LYS A 235 -7.93 14.90 11.30
C LYS A 235 -7.56 14.80 9.81
N GLU A 236 -7.66 13.60 9.23
CA GLU A 236 -7.50 13.41 7.80
C GLU A 236 -8.57 14.21 7.04
N PRO A 237 -8.22 14.97 6.01
CA PRO A 237 -9.21 15.67 5.20
C PRO A 237 -10.19 14.69 4.55
N ALA A 238 -11.48 15.01 4.57
CA ALA A 238 -12.53 14.26 3.90
C ALA A 238 -13.35 15.19 3.00
N PRO A 239 -12.75 15.77 1.94
CA PRO A 239 -13.44 16.75 1.07
C PRO A 239 -14.43 16.10 0.11
N GLY A 240 -14.38 14.79 -0.02
CA GLY A 240 -15.17 13.97 -0.93
C GLY A 240 -14.55 13.82 -2.32
N ILE A 241 -14.83 12.66 -2.93
CA ILE A 241 -14.19 12.19 -4.17
C ILE A 241 -14.34 13.17 -5.35
N ILE A 242 -15.43 13.93 -5.44
CA ILE A 242 -15.62 14.92 -6.53
C ILE A 242 -14.53 15.99 -6.45
N TRP A 243 -14.35 16.58 -5.26
CA TRP A 243 -13.33 17.60 -5.02
C TRP A 243 -11.92 17.02 -5.22
N GLU A 244 -11.65 15.82 -4.70
CA GLU A 244 -10.35 15.17 -4.83
C GLU A 244 -9.98 14.91 -6.28
N PHE A 245 -10.92 14.40 -7.09
CA PHE A 245 -10.72 14.17 -8.52
C PHE A 245 -10.39 15.47 -9.25
N GLU A 246 -11.19 16.53 -9.03
CA GLU A 246 -10.95 17.84 -9.65
C GLU A 246 -9.59 18.43 -9.25
N GLN A 247 -9.23 18.37 -7.95
CA GLN A 247 -7.95 18.90 -7.49
C GLN A 247 -6.76 18.07 -8.01
N GLN A 248 -6.82 16.75 -7.97
CA GLN A 248 -5.75 15.93 -8.52
C GLN A 248 -5.56 16.18 -10.01
N LYS A 249 -6.64 16.23 -10.77
CA LYS A 249 -6.59 16.52 -12.21
C LYS A 249 -5.99 17.90 -12.51
N ALA A 250 -6.28 18.90 -11.69
CA ALA A 250 -5.72 20.24 -11.84
C ALA A 250 -4.25 20.34 -11.39
N MET A 251 -3.88 19.66 -10.29
CA MET A 251 -2.55 19.78 -9.69
C MET A 251 -1.49 18.90 -10.37
N MET A 252 -1.87 17.72 -10.90
CA MET A 252 -0.91 16.78 -11.48
C MET A 252 -0.03 17.37 -12.59
N PRO A 253 -0.55 18.16 -13.55
CA PRO A 253 0.29 18.80 -14.56
C PRO A 253 1.30 19.80 -14.00
N GLU A 254 0.98 20.43 -12.86
CA GLU A 254 1.84 21.46 -12.23
C GLU A 254 3.00 20.87 -11.43
N ILE A 255 2.88 19.62 -10.97
CA ILE A 255 3.91 18.97 -10.14
C ILE A 255 5.04 18.50 -11.04
N THR A 256 6.24 18.99 -10.78
CA THR A 256 7.46 18.64 -11.50
C THR A 256 8.31 17.61 -10.74
N VAL A 257 9.22 16.93 -11.43
CA VAL A 257 10.16 16.02 -10.77
C VAL A 257 11.04 16.75 -9.75
N GLN A 258 11.33 18.04 -10.00
CA GLN A 258 12.07 18.89 -9.07
C GLN A 258 11.29 19.12 -7.76
N ASP A 259 9.96 19.22 -7.81
CA ASP A 259 9.15 19.39 -6.60
C ASP A 259 9.17 18.14 -5.73
N VAL A 260 9.15 16.96 -6.36
CA VAL A 260 9.29 15.68 -5.64
C VAL A 260 10.71 15.52 -5.11
N ASN A 261 11.73 15.80 -5.92
CA ASN A 261 13.13 15.66 -5.53
C ASN A 261 13.54 16.60 -4.37
N LYS A 262 12.87 17.74 -4.19
CA LYS A 262 13.07 18.60 -3.02
C LYS A 262 12.77 17.92 -1.68
N LEU A 263 11.89 16.93 -1.66
CA LEU A 263 11.56 16.18 -0.44
C LEU A 263 12.71 15.33 0.07
N ILE A 264 13.61 14.90 -0.82
CA ILE A 264 14.71 13.98 -0.52
C ILE A 264 15.55 14.50 0.65
N ASN A 265 15.94 15.78 0.60
CA ASN A 265 16.76 16.39 1.64
C ASN A 265 16.05 16.54 2.99
N SER A 266 14.72 16.49 3.00
CA SER A 266 13.94 16.50 4.24
C SER A 266 13.67 15.08 4.78
N TYR A 267 13.75 14.07 3.92
CA TYR A 267 13.45 12.69 4.29
C TYR A 267 14.70 11.89 4.69
N ILE A 268 15.82 12.08 3.99
CA ILE A 268 17.02 11.26 4.18
C ILE A 268 18.10 12.10 4.86
N SER A 269 18.32 11.83 6.14
CA SER A 269 19.27 12.54 7.01
C SER A 269 20.07 11.52 7.83
N ASP A 270 21.28 11.90 8.24
CA ASP A 270 22.08 11.17 9.23
C ASP A 270 21.54 11.33 10.67
N LYS A 271 20.73 12.37 10.91
CA LYS A 271 20.00 12.58 12.16
C LYS A 271 18.61 11.96 12.13
N ASN A 272 18.07 11.70 13.33
CA ASN A 272 16.75 11.10 13.50
C ASN A 272 16.58 9.72 12.83
N ARG A 273 17.69 9.06 12.48
CA ARG A 273 17.69 7.76 11.81
C ARG A 273 17.50 6.63 12.82
N VAL A 274 16.66 5.67 12.47
CA VAL A 274 16.37 4.48 13.27
C VAL A 274 16.48 3.25 12.40
N VAL A 275 17.23 2.25 12.84
CA VAL A 275 17.33 0.93 12.21
C VAL A 275 16.75 -0.10 13.15
N ILE A 276 15.81 -0.90 12.63
CA ILE A 276 15.23 -2.02 13.38
C ILE A 276 15.42 -3.28 12.55
N MET A 277 16.01 -4.29 13.18
CA MET A 277 16.09 -5.64 12.62
C MET A 277 15.36 -6.61 13.52
N MET A 278 14.49 -7.41 12.94
CA MET A 278 13.75 -8.47 13.63
C MET A 278 13.93 -9.78 12.89
N GLY A 279 14.00 -10.88 13.63
CA GLY A 279 14.09 -12.21 13.00
C GLY A 279 13.92 -13.34 13.99
N PRO A 280 13.79 -14.58 13.50
CA PRO A 280 13.64 -15.74 14.35
C PRO A 280 14.89 -16.01 15.19
N GLU A 281 14.68 -16.51 16.41
CA GLU A 281 15.74 -17.09 17.23
C GLU A 281 15.82 -18.58 16.94
N LYS A 282 16.84 -18.99 16.18
CA LYS A 282 17.07 -20.41 15.78
C LYS A 282 18.50 -20.82 16.07
N GLU A 283 18.69 -22.08 16.44
CA GLU A 283 20.02 -22.67 16.63
C GLU A 283 20.83 -22.58 15.34
N GLY A 284 22.07 -22.13 15.43
CA GLY A 284 22.97 -21.96 14.27
C GLY A 284 22.72 -20.67 13.45
N LEU A 285 21.67 -19.90 13.71
CA LEU A 285 21.45 -18.60 13.06
C LEU A 285 22.25 -17.51 13.82
N LYS A 286 23.24 -16.92 13.11
CA LYS A 286 24.01 -15.80 13.67
C LYS A 286 23.12 -14.57 13.78
N LYS A 287 23.03 -14.00 14.99
CA LYS A 287 22.39 -12.71 15.20
C LYS A 287 23.28 -11.59 14.66
N VAL A 288 22.69 -10.62 13.96
CA VAL A 288 23.39 -9.43 13.50
C VAL A 288 23.81 -8.59 14.71
N GLU A 289 25.05 -8.13 14.71
CA GLU A 289 25.58 -7.27 15.77
C GLU A 289 25.38 -5.79 15.42
N GLU A 290 25.18 -4.96 16.41
CA GLU A 290 25.03 -3.50 16.24
C GLU A 290 26.24 -2.88 15.53
N LYS A 291 27.44 -3.42 15.77
CA LYS A 291 28.66 -2.98 15.09
C LYS A 291 28.60 -3.22 13.59
N GLU A 292 28.09 -4.37 13.13
CA GLU A 292 27.95 -4.68 11.70
C GLU A 292 27.01 -3.68 11.02
N ILE A 293 25.94 -3.28 11.72
CA ILE A 293 24.99 -2.27 11.22
C ILE A 293 25.67 -0.89 11.15
N THR A 294 26.40 -0.50 12.19
CA THR A 294 27.10 0.79 12.27
C THR A 294 28.17 0.91 11.20
N ASP A 295 28.95 -0.15 10.97
CA ASP A 295 29.98 -0.21 9.94
C ASP A 295 29.32 -0.07 8.54
N LEU A 296 28.21 -0.77 8.30
CA LEU A 296 27.46 -0.68 7.05
C LEU A 296 26.90 0.74 6.83
N LEU A 297 26.27 1.34 7.84
CA LEU A 297 25.78 2.72 7.77
C LEU A 297 26.89 3.70 7.40
N THR A 298 28.06 3.57 8.05
CA THR A 298 29.22 4.42 7.80
C THR A 298 29.76 4.26 6.38
N ALA A 299 29.75 3.04 5.84
CA ALA A 299 30.16 2.77 4.47
C ALA A 299 29.15 3.35 3.46
N MET A 300 27.87 3.15 3.72
CA MET A 300 26.81 3.61 2.82
C MET A 300 26.60 5.12 2.81
N ASP A 301 26.83 5.81 3.93
CA ASP A 301 26.80 7.27 4.01
C ASP A 301 27.87 7.94 3.10
N LYS A 302 28.91 7.19 2.71
CA LYS A 302 29.98 7.61 1.79
C LYS A 302 29.84 7.02 0.38
N ALA A 303 28.91 6.11 0.19
CA ALA A 303 28.72 5.43 -1.08
C ALA A 303 28.17 6.40 -2.14
N SER A 304 28.59 6.20 -3.36
CA SER A 304 28.07 6.92 -4.54
C SER A 304 27.56 5.89 -5.54
N PRO A 305 26.34 5.35 -5.33
CA PRO A 305 25.76 4.39 -6.28
C PRO A 305 25.52 5.05 -7.63
N GLU A 306 25.61 4.25 -8.69
CA GLU A 306 25.30 4.70 -10.05
C GLU A 306 23.85 5.24 -10.16
N PRO A 307 23.60 6.21 -11.05
CA PRO A 307 22.26 6.72 -11.28
C PRO A 307 21.30 5.58 -11.69
N TYR A 308 20.02 5.79 -11.44
CA TYR A 308 19.01 4.89 -11.98
C TYR A 308 18.91 5.08 -13.51
N GLU A 309 19.16 4.02 -14.24
CA GLU A 309 19.01 3.99 -15.70
C GLU A 309 17.62 3.52 -16.07
N GLU A 310 16.95 4.32 -16.87
CA GLU A 310 15.60 3.99 -17.37
C GLU A 310 15.75 3.34 -18.76
N GLU A 311 15.47 2.04 -18.82
CA GLU A 311 15.47 1.32 -20.09
C GLU A 311 14.34 1.82 -21.00
N ALA A 312 14.64 2.00 -22.28
CA ALA A 312 13.64 2.34 -23.28
C ALA A 312 12.70 1.15 -23.49
N ILE A 313 11.43 1.34 -23.22
CA ILE A 313 10.41 0.29 -23.33
C ILE A 313 9.53 0.58 -24.55
N ALA A 314 9.19 -0.47 -25.31
CA ALA A 314 8.26 -0.37 -26.43
C ALA A 314 6.90 0.19 -25.96
N SER A 315 6.28 1.03 -26.77
CA SER A 315 5.02 1.72 -26.42
C SER A 315 3.76 0.87 -26.63
N SER A 316 3.88 -0.30 -27.25
CA SER A 316 2.75 -1.19 -27.56
C SER A 316 3.07 -2.62 -27.15
N LEU A 317 2.09 -3.32 -26.57
CA LEU A 317 2.20 -4.73 -26.19
C LEU A 317 2.27 -5.66 -27.43
N LEU A 318 1.70 -5.24 -28.55
CA LEU A 318 1.66 -6.01 -29.79
C LEU A 318 2.26 -5.18 -30.93
N GLU A 319 3.17 -5.78 -31.65
CA GLU A 319 3.70 -5.18 -32.89
C GLU A 319 2.64 -5.11 -33.97
N ASN A 320 1.82 -6.17 -34.06
CA ASN A 320 0.72 -6.27 -35.00
C ASN A 320 -0.57 -6.59 -34.24
N LEU A 321 -1.62 -5.84 -34.51
CA LEU A 321 -2.94 -6.16 -33.96
C LEU A 321 -3.46 -7.45 -34.59
N PRO A 322 -4.09 -8.35 -33.82
CA PRO A 322 -4.71 -9.54 -34.36
C PRO A 322 -5.83 -9.18 -35.34
N ILE A 323 -5.98 -9.99 -36.38
CA ILE A 323 -7.09 -9.85 -37.30
C ILE A 323 -8.38 -10.20 -36.55
N PRO A 324 -9.38 -9.34 -36.55
CA PRO A 324 -10.66 -9.60 -35.87
C PRO A 324 -11.32 -10.90 -36.39
N GLY A 325 -11.78 -11.72 -35.46
CA GLY A 325 -12.57 -12.92 -35.79
C GLY A 325 -13.89 -12.53 -36.41
N LYS A 326 -14.41 -13.36 -37.32
CA LYS A 326 -15.69 -13.16 -37.98
C LYS A 326 -16.83 -13.69 -37.13
N LEU A 327 -17.81 -12.85 -36.86
CA LEU A 327 -19.07 -13.23 -36.19
C LEU A 327 -19.97 -13.96 -37.17
N ILE A 328 -20.44 -15.17 -36.81
CA ILE A 328 -21.31 -15.99 -37.65
C ILE A 328 -22.71 -16.18 -37.06
N ASN A 329 -22.87 -16.04 -35.74
CA ASN A 329 -24.20 -16.12 -35.11
C ASN A 329 -24.27 -15.23 -33.85
N THR A 330 -25.49 -14.76 -33.56
CA THR A 330 -25.83 -14.02 -32.34
C THR A 330 -27.17 -14.52 -31.79
N GLU A 331 -27.18 -15.00 -30.58
CA GLU A 331 -28.38 -15.44 -29.86
C GLU A 331 -28.59 -14.57 -28.64
N TYR A 332 -29.84 -14.32 -28.27
CA TYR A 332 -30.19 -13.65 -27.02
C TYR A 332 -30.94 -14.61 -26.10
N ASN A 333 -30.46 -14.77 -24.89
CA ASN A 333 -31.12 -15.54 -23.85
C ASN A 333 -31.98 -14.59 -23.01
N GLU A 334 -33.29 -14.68 -23.13
CA GLU A 334 -34.25 -13.81 -22.45
C GLU A 334 -34.26 -14.06 -20.93
N ASP A 335 -34.21 -15.31 -20.50
CA ASP A 335 -34.26 -15.70 -19.07
C ASP A 335 -33.05 -15.21 -18.33
N GLY A 336 -31.86 -15.30 -18.94
CA GLY A 336 -30.59 -14.88 -18.33
C GLY A 336 -30.23 -13.42 -18.60
N GLY A 337 -30.87 -12.76 -19.57
CA GLY A 337 -30.57 -11.40 -20.00
C GLY A 337 -29.18 -11.23 -20.58
N PHE A 338 -28.67 -12.20 -21.34
CA PHE A 338 -27.34 -12.16 -21.94
C PHE A 338 -27.35 -12.51 -23.42
N LYS A 339 -26.32 -12.13 -24.14
CA LYS A 339 -26.10 -12.49 -25.55
C LYS A 339 -24.95 -13.50 -25.66
N VAL A 340 -25.11 -14.43 -26.61
CA VAL A 340 -24.08 -15.39 -27.01
C VAL A 340 -23.69 -15.08 -28.46
N LEU A 341 -22.42 -14.79 -28.66
CA LEU A 341 -21.83 -14.58 -29.98
C LEU A 341 -21.04 -15.83 -30.34
N THR A 342 -21.21 -16.35 -31.58
CA THR A 342 -20.40 -17.44 -32.11
C THR A 342 -19.46 -16.91 -33.18
N LEU A 343 -18.17 -17.12 -33.02
CA LEU A 343 -17.17 -16.75 -34.01
C LEU A 343 -16.92 -17.90 -35.00
N GLU A 344 -16.39 -17.57 -36.18
CA GLU A 344 -16.13 -18.53 -37.28
C GLU A 344 -15.17 -19.68 -36.85
N ASN A 345 -14.27 -19.43 -35.88
CA ASN A 345 -13.38 -20.44 -35.31
C ASN A 345 -14.03 -21.32 -34.23
N GLY A 346 -15.35 -21.18 -34.00
CA GLY A 346 -16.10 -21.94 -33.01
C GLY A 346 -16.08 -21.36 -31.59
N MET A 347 -15.32 -20.29 -31.32
CA MET A 347 -15.33 -19.63 -30.00
C MET A 347 -16.70 -19.03 -29.73
N GLN A 348 -17.21 -19.24 -28.53
CA GLN A 348 -18.42 -18.57 -28.02
C GLN A 348 -18.04 -17.47 -27.03
N VAL A 349 -18.65 -16.30 -27.19
CA VAL A 349 -18.48 -15.17 -26.30
C VAL A 349 -19.84 -14.82 -25.70
N THR A 350 -20.01 -15.07 -24.43
CA THR A 350 -21.22 -14.68 -23.69
C THR A 350 -20.97 -13.37 -22.98
N TYR A 351 -21.85 -12.38 -23.17
CA TYR A 351 -21.76 -11.13 -22.43
C TYR A 351 -23.11 -10.66 -21.92
N LYS A 352 -23.06 -10.03 -20.74
CA LYS A 352 -24.19 -9.42 -20.05
C LYS A 352 -23.83 -8.01 -19.62
N ILE A 353 -24.67 -7.04 -19.98
CA ILE A 353 -24.54 -5.67 -19.46
C ILE A 353 -25.27 -5.62 -18.13
N THR A 354 -24.61 -5.07 -17.11
CA THR A 354 -25.14 -4.91 -15.75
C THR A 354 -24.93 -3.49 -15.26
N ASP A 355 -25.65 -3.10 -14.23
CA ASP A 355 -25.56 -1.79 -13.56
C ASP A 355 -24.93 -1.87 -12.16
N PHE A 356 -24.24 -2.98 -11.85
CA PHE A 356 -23.60 -3.17 -10.55
C PHE A 356 -22.43 -2.21 -10.33
N LYS A 357 -21.72 -1.91 -11.42
CA LYS A 357 -20.62 -0.95 -11.48
C LYS A 357 -20.78 -0.05 -12.70
N ASN A 358 -20.28 1.18 -12.62
CA ASN A 358 -20.37 2.15 -13.71
C ASN A 358 -19.22 2.02 -14.72
N ASP A 359 -18.07 1.53 -14.28
CA ASP A 359 -16.82 1.52 -15.05
C ASP A 359 -16.02 0.25 -14.72
N GLU A 360 -16.60 -0.91 -15.06
CA GLU A 360 -15.94 -2.20 -14.84
C GLU A 360 -16.33 -3.21 -15.92
N ILE A 361 -15.33 -3.86 -16.49
CA ILE A 361 -15.49 -5.05 -17.35
C ILE A 361 -14.82 -6.22 -16.61
N VAL A 362 -15.59 -7.30 -16.40
CA VAL A 362 -15.09 -8.57 -15.89
C VAL A 362 -15.07 -9.58 -17.02
N MET A 363 -13.94 -10.26 -17.21
CA MET A 363 -13.76 -11.28 -18.25
C MET A 363 -13.35 -12.61 -17.63
N ARG A 364 -13.95 -13.68 -18.10
CA ARG A 364 -13.48 -15.05 -17.89
C ARG A 364 -13.52 -15.80 -19.23
N GLY A 365 -12.35 -16.24 -19.69
CA GLY A 365 -12.25 -17.18 -20.82
C GLY A 365 -11.82 -18.54 -20.28
N TYR A 366 -12.46 -19.60 -20.73
CA TYR A 366 -12.10 -20.96 -20.28
C TYR A 366 -12.33 -22.00 -21.37
N SER A 367 -11.59 -23.08 -21.29
CA SER A 367 -11.81 -24.34 -22.03
C SER A 367 -11.87 -25.50 -21.04
N TYR A 368 -12.48 -26.60 -21.45
CA TYR A 368 -12.44 -27.84 -20.69
C TYR A 368 -11.04 -28.44 -20.77
N GLY A 369 -10.56 -28.90 -19.64
CA GLY A 369 -9.18 -29.39 -19.49
C GLY A 369 -8.83 -29.48 -18.00
N GLY A 370 -7.82 -28.75 -17.60
CA GLY A 370 -7.42 -28.63 -16.21
C GLY A 370 -6.61 -29.82 -15.68
N THR A 371 -6.38 -29.83 -14.38
CA THR A 371 -5.47 -30.78 -13.73
C THR A 371 -5.95 -32.23 -13.77
N SER A 372 -7.24 -32.49 -14.01
CA SER A 372 -7.79 -33.83 -14.16
C SER A 372 -7.22 -34.61 -15.39
N ASN A 373 -6.63 -33.89 -16.34
CA ASN A 373 -6.02 -34.48 -17.52
C ASN A 373 -4.55 -34.93 -17.29
N TYR A 374 -3.99 -34.65 -16.11
CA TYR A 374 -2.59 -34.93 -15.80
C TYR A 374 -2.45 -36.10 -14.83
N THR A 375 -1.31 -36.78 -14.90
CA THR A 375 -0.91 -37.77 -13.90
C THR A 375 -0.53 -37.10 -12.59
N ASP A 376 -0.48 -37.83 -11.48
CA ASP A 376 -0.08 -37.30 -10.17
C ASP A 376 1.30 -36.62 -10.19
N GLU A 377 2.25 -37.18 -10.99
CA GLU A 377 3.58 -36.58 -11.15
C GLU A 377 3.51 -35.23 -11.92
N GLU A 378 2.72 -35.16 -12.96
CA GLU A 378 2.52 -33.96 -13.76
C GLU A 378 1.74 -32.89 -13.00
N TYR A 379 0.79 -33.30 -12.14
CA TYR A 379 0.02 -32.39 -11.29
C TYR A 379 0.91 -31.51 -10.40
N LEU A 380 1.93 -32.10 -9.78
CA LEU A 380 2.89 -31.35 -8.95
C LEU A 380 3.65 -30.29 -9.76
N LYS A 381 3.93 -30.55 -11.03
CA LYS A 381 4.61 -29.61 -11.94
C LYS A 381 3.66 -28.50 -12.43
N THR A 382 2.43 -28.87 -12.78
CA THR A 382 1.40 -27.92 -13.27
C THR A 382 0.93 -26.97 -12.19
N ASN A 383 0.88 -27.39 -10.93
CA ASN A 383 0.45 -26.55 -9.82
C ASN A 383 1.32 -25.30 -9.62
N LEU A 384 2.61 -25.37 -9.99
CA LEU A 384 3.52 -24.22 -10.00
C LEU A 384 3.41 -23.39 -11.28
N GLY A 385 2.83 -23.94 -12.35
CA GLY A 385 2.76 -23.30 -13.67
C GLY A 385 2.06 -21.95 -13.65
N ASN A 386 0.92 -21.83 -12.99
CA ASN A 386 0.18 -20.58 -12.87
C ASN A 386 1.00 -19.47 -12.21
N SER A 387 1.74 -19.80 -11.15
CA SER A 387 2.60 -18.83 -10.45
C SER A 387 3.78 -18.39 -11.32
N ILE A 388 4.40 -19.33 -12.04
CA ILE A 388 5.51 -19.05 -12.95
C ILE A 388 5.04 -18.14 -14.09
N ILE A 389 3.95 -18.51 -14.78
CA ILE A 389 3.41 -17.71 -15.89
C ILE A 389 3.03 -16.31 -15.40
N SER A 390 2.33 -16.20 -14.27
CA SER A 390 1.91 -14.91 -13.72
C SER A 390 3.07 -13.99 -13.32
N SER A 391 4.25 -14.55 -13.04
CA SER A 391 5.45 -13.79 -12.68
C SER A 391 6.40 -13.53 -13.86
N SER A 392 6.21 -14.21 -15.00
CA SER A 392 7.16 -14.17 -16.13
C SER A 392 6.99 -12.97 -17.07
N GLY A 393 5.83 -12.31 -17.06
CA GLY A 393 5.49 -11.25 -18.01
C GLY A 393 4.66 -11.74 -19.20
N VAL A 394 4.59 -10.96 -20.28
CA VAL A 394 3.79 -11.26 -21.47
C VAL A 394 4.55 -10.87 -22.73
N GLY A 395 4.64 -11.81 -23.67
CA GLY A 395 5.36 -11.60 -24.94
C GLY A 395 6.84 -11.29 -24.69
N ASN A 396 7.30 -10.15 -25.18
CA ASN A 396 8.68 -9.70 -25.01
C ASN A 396 8.89 -8.81 -23.76
N PHE A 397 7.84 -8.62 -22.94
CA PHE A 397 7.89 -7.76 -21.76
C PHE A 397 8.06 -8.59 -20.49
N SER A 398 9.06 -8.24 -19.70
CA SER A 398 9.13 -8.70 -18.31
C SER A 398 7.93 -8.19 -17.51
N ASN A 399 7.66 -8.77 -16.36
CA ASN A 399 6.61 -8.29 -15.46
C ASN A 399 6.83 -6.82 -15.01
N VAL A 400 8.10 -6.40 -14.92
CA VAL A 400 8.49 -5.00 -14.63
C VAL A 400 8.15 -4.09 -15.80
N ASP A 401 8.54 -4.46 -17.03
CA ASP A 401 8.29 -3.66 -18.22
C ASP A 401 6.80 -3.56 -18.54
N LEU A 402 6.08 -4.66 -18.35
CA LEU A 402 4.63 -4.71 -18.55
C LEU A 402 3.91 -3.67 -17.68
N ARG A 403 4.31 -3.51 -16.41
CA ARG A 403 3.76 -2.47 -15.53
C ARG A 403 4.09 -1.05 -15.99
N LYS A 404 5.29 -0.84 -16.55
CA LYS A 404 5.68 0.46 -17.10
C LYS A 404 4.87 0.81 -18.35
N VAL A 405 4.67 -0.14 -19.26
CA VAL A 405 3.86 0.03 -20.50
C VAL A 405 2.38 0.25 -20.19
N LEU A 406 1.88 -0.42 -19.16
CA LEU A 406 0.47 -0.31 -18.75
C LEU A 406 0.21 0.86 -17.80
N ALA A 407 1.19 1.73 -17.54
CA ALA A 407 0.99 2.86 -16.65
C ALA A 407 -0.20 3.74 -17.10
N GLY A 408 -1.14 3.97 -16.18
CA GLY A 408 -2.40 4.67 -16.42
C GLY A 408 -3.53 3.84 -17.03
N LYS A 409 -3.30 2.54 -17.26
CA LYS A 409 -4.34 1.60 -17.72
C LYS A 409 -4.75 0.68 -16.56
N VAL A 410 -6.05 0.61 -16.33
CA VAL A 410 -6.61 -0.30 -15.33
C VAL A 410 -7.08 -1.56 -16.04
N ALA A 411 -6.15 -2.47 -16.32
CA ALA A 411 -6.45 -3.73 -16.97
C ALA A 411 -5.58 -4.85 -16.38
N ASN A 412 -6.15 -6.03 -16.26
CA ASN A 412 -5.41 -7.22 -15.84
C ASN A 412 -5.95 -8.46 -16.56
N VAL A 413 -5.06 -9.41 -16.83
CA VAL A 413 -5.40 -10.75 -17.32
C VAL A 413 -4.45 -11.74 -16.61
N ARG A 414 -5.01 -12.82 -16.07
CA ARG A 414 -4.24 -13.87 -15.39
C ARG A 414 -4.71 -15.24 -15.87
N PRO A 415 -3.79 -16.15 -16.20
CA PRO A 415 -4.13 -17.53 -16.47
C PRO A 415 -4.61 -18.23 -15.21
N PHE A 416 -5.41 -19.26 -15.36
CA PHE A 416 -5.79 -20.18 -14.30
C PHE A 416 -5.87 -21.61 -14.86
N ILE A 417 -5.62 -22.59 -13.99
CA ILE A 417 -5.84 -24.01 -14.22
C ILE A 417 -6.56 -24.54 -12.98
N ASP A 418 -7.81 -24.97 -13.17
CA ASP A 418 -8.63 -25.64 -12.15
C ASP A 418 -8.60 -27.16 -12.37
N GLU A 419 -9.42 -27.92 -11.62
CA GLU A 419 -9.51 -29.38 -11.79
C GLU A 419 -9.98 -29.79 -13.20
N SER A 420 -11.01 -29.11 -13.73
CA SER A 420 -11.68 -29.49 -14.98
C SER A 420 -11.68 -28.41 -16.05
N SER A 421 -11.06 -27.27 -15.81
CA SER A 421 -10.99 -26.15 -16.73
C SER A 421 -9.69 -25.38 -16.62
N GLU A 422 -9.34 -24.71 -17.71
CA GLU A 422 -8.19 -23.82 -17.79
C GLU A 422 -8.55 -22.60 -18.63
N GLY A 423 -7.84 -21.48 -18.42
CA GLY A 423 -8.15 -20.27 -19.17
C GLY A 423 -7.59 -19.00 -18.57
N PHE A 424 -8.34 -17.92 -18.70
CA PHE A 424 -7.95 -16.57 -18.27
C PHE A 424 -9.05 -15.90 -17.47
N ASN A 425 -8.71 -15.27 -16.37
CA ASN A 425 -9.52 -14.30 -15.66
C ASN A 425 -8.95 -12.91 -15.90
N GLY A 426 -9.79 -11.93 -16.12
CA GLY A 426 -9.35 -10.57 -16.36
C GLY A 426 -10.40 -9.53 -16.03
N GLY A 427 -9.98 -8.28 -16.06
CA GLY A 427 -10.85 -7.15 -15.88
C GLY A 427 -10.20 -5.86 -16.37
N SER A 428 -11.04 -4.88 -16.64
CA SER A 428 -10.64 -3.54 -17.09
C SER A 428 -11.67 -2.51 -16.63
N THR A 429 -11.30 -1.25 -16.69
CA THR A 429 -12.24 -0.12 -16.69
C THR A 429 -12.48 0.34 -18.11
#